data_379483f49b04d581ba5e657b5a977b41
#
_entry.id   379483f49b04d581ba5e657b5a977b41
#
_cell.length_a   1.000
_cell.length_b   1.000
_cell.length_c   1.000
_cell.angle_alpha   90.00
_cell.angle_beta   90.00
_cell.angle_gamma   90.00
#
_symmetry.space_group_name_H-M   'P 1'
#
loop_
_entity.id
_entity.type
_entity.pdbx_description
1 polymer ?
#
loop_
_entity_poly.entity_id
_entity_poly.type
_entity_poly.pdbx_seq_one_letter_code
_entity_poly.pdbx_strand_id
1 'polypeptide(L)'
;KAGSVPKTYSLYIGIPFCPSRCSYCSFVSCNLDRDRKMVQPYVDCLCREVEEIKAQADKAGLTLCSIYIGGGTPTSLSADQLRQLMGTVRENFDLSQVMEYTVEAGRPDCTDAEKLAVIKEYGATRISINPQTFSDEVLAGIGRKHSAQDILDCYADARKAGHEDINMDLIAGLPGDTVEGFEHSLRQAIALDPENITVHTLTLKRASRIVMEDQKENDYADVAAMLEKCHLLAEAGYRPYYLYRQKN
;
A
#
# COMPACT_ATOMS: atom_id res chain seq x y z
N LYS A 1 21.63 6.23 36.47
CA LYS A 1 21.67 6.91 35.16
C LYS A 1 20.48 6.35 34.40
N ALA A 2 19.39 7.11 34.23
CA ALA A 2 18.33 6.78 33.28
C ALA A 2 18.98 6.75 31.90
N GLY A 3 19.02 5.57 31.25
CA GLY A 3 19.49 5.46 29.88
C GLY A 3 18.60 6.34 29.02
N SER A 4 19.17 7.27 28.28
CA SER A 4 18.41 8.06 27.33
C SER A 4 17.82 7.11 26.28
N VAL A 5 16.51 7.09 26.17
CA VAL A 5 15.82 6.42 25.05
C VAL A 5 16.35 7.02 23.76
N PRO A 6 16.81 6.21 22.80
CA PRO A 6 17.26 6.75 21.52
C PRO A 6 16.14 7.62 20.93
N LYS A 7 16.47 8.84 20.57
CA LYS A 7 15.53 9.75 19.91
C LYS A 7 15.42 9.32 18.44
N THR A 8 14.42 8.51 18.14
CA THR A 8 14.16 8.02 16.78
C THR A 8 12.89 8.64 16.19
N TYR A 9 12.79 8.64 14.86
CA TYR A 9 11.60 9.04 14.15
C TYR A 9 11.37 8.14 12.93
N SER A 10 10.15 8.12 12.44
CA SER A 10 9.74 7.49 11.19
C SER A 10 9.41 8.55 10.15
N LEU A 11 9.85 8.35 8.92
CA LEU A 11 9.57 9.26 7.80
C LEU A 11 8.42 8.69 6.97
N TYR A 12 7.32 9.43 6.89
CA TYR A 12 6.22 9.15 5.98
C TYR A 12 6.26 10.10 4.78
N ILE A 13 6.28 9.53 3.58
CA ILE A 13 6.29 10.27 2.31
C ILE A 13 4.98 9.97 1.59
N GLY A 14 4.12 10.99 1.47
CA GLY A 14 2.80 10.85 0.87
C GLY A 14 2.78 11.17 -0.62
N ILE A 15 2.32 10.24 -1.46
CA ILE A 15 2.08 10.47 -2.90
C ILE A 15 0.57 10.56 -3.13
N PRO A 16 0.00 11.76 -3.39
CA PRO A 16 -1.44 11.94 -3.42
C PRO A 16 -2.09 11.57 -4.75
N PHE A 17 -1.37 10.96 -5.68
CA PHE A 17 -1.87 10.65 -7.02
C PHE A 17 -2.38 9.21 -7.11
N CYS A 18 -3.49 9.02 -7.83
CA CYS A 18 -4.05 7.70 -8.15
C CYS A 18 -4.47 7.65 -9.63
N PRO A 19 -4.33 6.49 -10.30
CA PRO A 19 -4.81 6.33 -11.69
C PRO A 19 -6.35 6.39 -11.78
N SER A 20 -7.05 5.95 -10.73
CA SER A 20 -8.51 6.09 -10.57
C SER A 20 -8.84 6.13 -9.08
N ARG A 21 -10.02 6.67 -8.73
CA ARG A 21 -10.50 6.70 -7.35
C ARG A 21 -11.35 5.46 -7.07
N CYS A 22 -10.89 4.61 -6.15
CA CYS A 22 -11.68 3.48 -5.67
C CYS A 22 -12.93 3.97 -4.91
N SER A 23 -14.06 3.26 -5.07
CA SER A 23 -15.34 3.68 -4.49
C SER A 23 -15.34 3.73 -2.96
N TYR A 24 -14.60 2.85 -2.31
CA TYR A 24 -14.47 2.78 -0.85
C TYR A 24 -13.46 3.79 -0.26
N CYS A 25 -12.58 4.36 -1.10
CA CYS A 25 -11.47 5.17 -0.61
C CYS A 25 -11.93 6.56 -0.15
N SER A 26 -11.53 6.93 1.06
CA SER A 26 -11.77 8.25 1.64
C SER A 26 -10.55 9.16 1.67
N PHE A 27 -9.40 8.68 1.19
CA PHE A 27 -8.21 9.52 1.13
C PHE A 27 -8.35 10.65 0.11
N VAL A 28 -7.75 11.78 0.43
CA VAL A 28 -7.60 12.88 -0.53
C VAL A 28 -6.62 12.41 -1.60
N SER A 29 -7.12 12.22 -2.81
CA SER A 29 -6.29 11.81 -3.94
C SER A 29 -6.58 12.66 -5.17
N CYS A 30 -5.51 12.97 -5.91
CA CYS A 30 -5.54 13.62 -7.20
C CYS A 30 -5.64 12.56 -8.30
N ASN A 31 -6.55 12.74 -9.26
CA ASN A 31 -6.69 11.84 -10.40
C ASN A 31 -5.62 12.16 -11.45
N LEU A 32 -4.80 11.17 -11.84
CA LEU A 32 -3.74 11.34 -12.83
C LEU A 32 -4.25 11.83 -14.19
N ASP A 33 -5.45 11.44 -14.62
CA ASP A 33 -6.00 11.87 -15.91
C ASP A 33 -6.20 13.40 -15.96
N ARG A 34 -6.56 14.00 -14.81
CA ARG A 34 -6.78 15.44 -14.68
C ARG A 34 -5.53 16.19 -14.25
N ASP A 35 -4.80 15.62 -13.29
CA ASP A 35 -3.82 16.34 -12.49
C ASP A 35 -2.36 15.98 -12.86
N ARG A 36 -2.15 15.28 -13.97
CA ARG A 36 -0.82 14.80 -14.44
C ARG A 36 0.25 15.89 -14.47
N LYS A 37 -0.14 17.12 -14.83
CA LYS A 37 0.80 18.26 -14.88
C LYS A 37 1.34 18.67 -13.52
N MET A 38 0.67 18.25 -12.43
CA MET A 38 1.08 18.57 -11.07
C MET A 38 2.11 17.58 -10.52
N VAL A 39 2.28 16.41 -11.15
CA VAL A 39 3.11 15.32 -10.61
C VAL A 39 4.56 15.75 -10.48
N GLN A 40 5.18 16.25 -11.55
CA GLN A 40 6.59 16.65 -11.50
C GLN A 40 6.85 17.82 -10.54
N PRO A 41 6.10 18.93 -10.57
CA PRO A 41 6.23 19.99 -9.58
C PRO A 41 6.06 19.50 -8.14
N TYR A 42 5.18 18.53 -7.90
CA TYR A 42 4.99 17.91 -6.59
C TYR A 42 6.23 17.13 -6.16
N VAL A 43 6.77 16.27 -7.03
CA VAL A 43 8.00 15.50 -6.74
C VAL A 43 9.17 16.44 -6.45
N ASP A 44 9.33 17.53 -7.22
CA ASP A 44 10.39 18.50 -7.00
C ASP A 44 10.26 19.22 -5.64
N CYS A 45 9.03 19.54 -5.22
CA CYS A 45 8.77 20.08 -3.90
C CYS A 45 9.04 19.06 -2.79
N LEU A 46 8.59 17.82 -3.00
CA LEU A 46 8.75 16.75 -2.02
C LEU A 46 10.22 16.40 -1.78
N CYS A 47 11.06 16.42 -2.81
CA CYS A 47 12.51 16.24 -2.64
C CYS A 47 13.12 17.34 -1.75
N ARG A 48 12.76 18.60 -1.97
CA ARG A 48 13.20 19.70 -1.10
C ARG A 48 12.70 19.56 0.34
N GLU A 49 11.45 19.08 0.52
CA GLU A 49 10.91 18.83 1.85
C GLU A 49 11.67 17.71 2.56
N VAL A 50 12.05 16.65 1.86
CA VAL A 50 12.88 15.55 2.38
C VAL A 50 14.23 16.05 2.87
N GLU A 51 14.90 16.92 2.09
CA GLU A 51 16.17 17.57 2.47
C GLU A 51 16.02 18.44 3.73
N GLU A 52 14.95 19.24 3.80
CA GLU A 52 14.68 20.10 4.96
C GLU A 52 14.35 19.27 6.21
N ILE A 53 13.57 18.21 6.08
CA ILE A 53 13.28 17.28 7.20
C ILE A 53 14.58 16.68 7.73
N LYS A 54 15.49 16.26 6.85
CA LYS A 54 16.81 15.77 7.26
C LYS A 54 17.58 16.81 8.07
N ALA A 55 17.64 18.05 7.58
CA ALA A 55 18.33 19.13 8.27
C ALA A 55 17.72 19.43 9.66
N GLN A 56 16.40 19.38 9.78
CA GLN A 56 15.70 19.57 11.06
C GLN A 56 15.94 18.40 12.02
N ALA A 57 15.89 17.16 11.52
CA ALA A 57 16.16 15.97 12.31
C ALA A 57 17.57 15.96 12.89
N ASP A 58 18.58 16.36 12.09
CA ASP A 58 19.96 16.47 12.54
C ASP A 58 20.12 17.52 13.66
N LYS A 59 19.52 18.70 13.50
CA LYS A 59 19.51 19.75 14.55
C LYS A 59 18.87 19.26 15.84
N ALA A 60 17.86 18.41 15.73
CA ALA A 60 17.16 17.82 16.88
C ALA A 60 17.86 16.59 17.47
N GLY A 61 18.93 16.10 16.84
CA GLY A 61 19.65 14.88 17.24
C GLY A 61 18.77 13.63 17.12
N LEU A 62 17.92 13.55 16.08
CA LEU A 62 17.03 12.43 15.83
C LEU A 62 17.64 11.44 14.83
N THR A 63 17.40 10.15 15.05
CA THR A 63 17.83 9.07 14.15
C THR A 63 16.63 8.50 13.41
N LEU A 64 16.71 8.37 12.08
CA LEU A 64 15.70 7.75 11.27
C LEU A 64 15.65 6.23 11.52
N CYS A 65 14.47 5.69 11.84
CA CYS A 65 14.32 4.26 12.11
C CYS A 65 13.44 3.52 11.07
N SER A 66 12.54 4.21 10.39
CA SER A 66 11.74 3.61 9.32
C SER A 66 11.31 4.64 8.28
N ILE A 67 11.06 4.17 7.07
CA ILE A 67 10.55 4.96 5.95
C ILE A 67 9.31 4.28 5.39
N TYR A 68 8.29 5.06 5.11
CA TYR A 68 7.07 4.59 4.46
C TYR A 68 6.66 5.55 3.35
N ILE A 69 6.68 5.07 2.11
CA ILE A 69 6.16 5.80 0.95
C ILE A 69 4.77 5.23 0.62
N GLY A 70 3.74 6.03 0.83
CA GLY A 70 2.36 5.61 0.68
C GLY A 70 1.43 6.74 0.24
N GLY A 71 0.16 6.63 0.60
CA GLY A 71 -0.85 7.66 0.36
C GLY A 71 -1.89 7.27 -0.68
N GLY A 72 -1.91 7.90 -1.84
CA GLY A 72 -2.75 7.51 -2.96
C GLY A 72 -2.19 6.25 -3.62
N THR A 73 -1.17 6.42 -4.46
CA THR A 73 -0.47 5.30 -5.10
C THR A 73 0.95 5.75 -5.50
N PRO A 74 1.99 5.37 -4.75
CA PRO A 74 3.37 5.75 -5.06
C PRO A 74 3.81 5.38 -6.47
N THR A 75 3.42 4.22 -6.97
CA THR A 75 3.71 3.76 -8.33
C THR A 75 2.91 4.48 -9.43
N SER A 76 2.08 5.46 -9.07
CA SER A 76 1.55 6.44 -10.02
C SER A 76 2.63 7.38 -10.57
N LEU A 77 3.76 7.51 -9.88
CA LEU A 77 4.96 8.15 -10.37
C LEU A 77 5.60 7.33 -11.49
N SER A 78 6.28 7.99 -12.43
CA SER A 78 7.12 7.30 -13.40
C SER A 78 8.37 6.70 -12.74
N ALA A 79 9.04 5.77 -13.42
CA ALA A 79 10.31 5.22 -12.94
C ALA A 79 11.35 6.32 -12.67
N ASP A 80 11.43 7.33 -13.52
CA ASP A 80 12.36 8.46 -13.33
C ASP A 80 12.00 9.32 -12.11
N GLN A 81 10.71 9.55 -11.88
CA GLN A 81 10.23 10.27 -10.70
C GLN A 81 10.47 9.48 -9.41
N LEU A 82 10.32 8.16 -9.45
CA LEU A 82 10.70 7.28 -8.34
C LEU A 82 12.22 7.33 -8.10
N ARG A 83 13.05 7.28 -9.15
CA ARG A 83 14.51 7.45 -9.05
C ARG A 83 14.87 8.78 -8.42
N GLN A 84 14.24 9.86 -8.85
CA GLN A 84 14.46 11.20 -8.28
C GLN A 84 14.15 11.23 -6.78
N LEU A 85 12.94 10.83 -6.39
CA LEU A 85 12.50 10.87 -4.99
C LEU A 85 13.32 9.94 -4.10
N MET A 86 13.44 8.67 -4.48
CA MET A 86 14.14 7.66 -3.68
C MET A 86 15.66 7.89 -3.70
N GLY A 87 16.19 8.50 -4.78
CA GLY A 87 17.56 8.99 -4.86
C GLY A 87 17.81 10.08 -3.82
N THR A 88 16.93 11.07 -3.74
CA THR A 88 17.02 12.13 -2.70
C THR A 88 16.98 11.52 -1.28
N VAL A 89 16.14 10.52 -1.05
CA VAL A 89 16.12 9.81 0.24
C VAL A 89 17.47 9.14 0.51
N ARG A 90 18.01 8.37 -0.45
CA ARG A 90 19.27 7.64 -0.29
C ARG A 90 20.48 8.55 -0.11
N GLU A 91 20.48 9.72 -0.74
CA GLU A 91 21.57 10.71 -0.63
C GLU A 91 21.58 11.45 0.71
N ASN A 92 20.41 11.62 1.32
CA ASN A 92 20.25 12.38 2.55
C ASN A 92 20.26 11.53 3.82
N PHE A 93 19.83 10.26 3.75
CA PHE A 93 19.69 9.41 4.93
C PHE A 93 20.60 8.19 4.88
N ASP A 94 21.15 7.81 6.04
CA ASP A 94 21.86 6.54 6.21
C ASP A 94 20.85 5.40 6.31
N LEU A 95 20.60 4.73 5.21
CA LEU A 95 19.64 3.62 5.13
C LEU A 95 20.12 2.35 5.87
N SER A 96 21.39 2.26 6.25
CA SER A 96 21.92 1.11 7.00
C SER A 96 21.33 1.00 8.42
N GLN A 97 20.81 2.10 8.96
CA GLN A 97 20.18 2.18 10.27
C GLN A 97 18.64 2.05 10.21
N VAL A 98 18.08 2.01 9.00
CA VAL A 98 16.63 1.93 8.79
C VAL A 98 16.20 0.48 8.92
N MET A 99 15.31 0.19 9.88
CA MET A 99 14.80 -1.16 10.14
C MET A 99 13.81 -1.63 9.08
N GLU A 100 13.00 -0.71 8.53
CA GLU A 100 12.02 -0.99 7.49
C GLU A 100 11.90 0.21 6.54
N TYR A 101 11.97 -0.06 5.25
CA TYR A 101 11.69 0.88 4.18
C TYR A 101 10.61 0.31 3.29
N THR A 102 9.36 0.72 3.54
CA THR A 102 8.18 0.24 2.82
C THR A 102 7.78 1.18 1.70
N VAL A 103 7.43 0.61 0.55
CA VAL A 103 6.82 1.34 -0.58
C VAL A 103 5.52 0.64 -0.98
N GLU A 104 4.41 1.39 -1.02
CA GLU A 104 3.16 0.88 -1.55
C GLU A 104 3.21 0.79 -3.09
N ALA A 105 3.24 -0.45 -3.60
CA ALA A 105 3.08 -0.79 -5.01
C ALA A 105 1.66 -1.37 -5.26
N GLY A 106 0.68 -0.79 -4.58
CA GLY A 106 -0.63 -1.37 -4.32
C GLY A 106 -1.57 -1.47 -5.53
N ARG A 107 -1.16 -0.99 -6.70
CA ARG A 107 -2.00 -0.93 -7.90
C ARG A 107 -1.30 -1.53 -9.12
N PRO A 108 -1.61 -2.80 -9.49
CA PRO A 108 -1.04 -3.44 -10.68
C PRO A 108 -1.20 -2.64 -11.98
N ASP A 109 -2.31 -1.92 -12.14
CA ASP A 109 -2.58 -1.08 -13.32
C ASP A 109 -1.65 0.14 -13.48
N CYS A 110 -0.75 0.40 -12.54
CA CYS A 110 0.28 1.43 -12.65
C CYS A 110 1.63 1.01 -12.07
N THR A 111 1.80 -0.27 -11.75
CA THR A 111 3.05 -0.86 -11.26
C THR A 111 3.59 -1.78 -12.35
N ASP A 112 4.78 -1.51 -12.84
CA ASP A 112 5.46 -2.29 -13.85
C ASP A 112 6.83 -2.79 -13.35
N ALA A 113 7.44 -3.70 -14.10
CA ALA A 113 8.72 -4.31 -13.76
C ALA A 113 9.86 -3.28 -13.60
N GLU A 114 9.85 -2.17 -14.37
CA GLU A 114 10.87 -1.14 -14.25
C GLU A 114 10.74 -0.41 -12.91
N LYS A 115 9.53 -0.02 -12.50
CA LYS A 115 9.29 0.64 -11.21
C LYS A 115 9.64 -0.27 -10.03
N LEU A 116 9.28 -1.55 -10.12
CA LEU A 116 9.65 -2.54 -9.10
C LEU A 116 11.17 -2.69 -8.98
N ALA A 117 11.89 -2.73 -10.10
CA ALA A 117 13.35 -2.76 -10.10
C ALA A 117 13.95 -1.49 -9.47
N VAL A 118 13.43 -0.31 -9.78
CA VAL A 118 13.84 0.96 -9.17
C VAL A 118 13.60 0.95 -7.66
N ILE A 119 12.42 0.55 -7.21
CA ILE A 119 12.08 0.49 -5.79
C ILE A 119 13.08 -0.42 -5.04
N LYS A 120 13.43 -1.57 -5.62
CA LYS A 120 14.43 -2.48 -5.05
C LYS A 120 15.83 -1.87 -5.05
N GLU A 121 16.28 -1.30 -6.17
CA GLU A 121 17.60 -0.67 -6.34
C GLU A 121 17.84 0.44 -5.31
N TYR A 122 16.82 1.21 -4.98
CA TYR A 122 16.92 2.33 -4.05
C TYR A 122 16.70 1.95 -2.58
N GLY A 123 16.65 0.65 -2.27
CA GLY A 123 16.80 0.15 -0.91
C GLY A 123 15.49 -0.13 -0.17
N ALA A 124 14.34 -0.15 -0.85
CA ALA A 124 13.12 -0.61 -0.21
C ALA A 124 13.29 -2.06 0.27
N THR A 125 13.02 -2.29 1.55
CA THR A 125 13.09 -3.61 2.18
C THR A 125 11.77 -4.35 2.06
N ARG A 126 10.66 -3.61 1.96
CA ARG A 126 9.31 -4.13 1.89
C ARG A 126 8.49 -3.39 0.84
N ILE A 127 7.62 -4.11 0.14
CA ILE A 127 6.60 -3.53 -0.72
C ILE A 127 5.22 -4.05 -0.34
N SER A 128 4.19 -3.30 -0.72
CA SER A 128 2.80 -3.74 -0.55
C SER A 128 2.13 -3.83 -1.91
N ILE A 129 1.68 -5.02 -2.30
CA ILE A 129 0.83 -5.25 -3.48
C ILE A 129 -0.58 -5.53 -2.95
N ASN A 130 -1.54 -4.66 -3.29
CA ASN A 130 -2.84 -4.65 -2.63
C ASN A 130 -3.95 -5.11 -3.59
N PRO A 131 -4.22 -6.44 -3.69
CA PRO A 131 -5.30 -6.97 -4.52
C PRO A 131 -6.66 -6.39 -4.16
N GLN A 132 -6.94 -6.33 -2.87
CA GLN A 132 -8.23 -6.10 -2.22
C GLN A 132 -9.17 -7.31 -2.38
N THR A 133 -9.26 -7.88 -3.56
CA THR A 133 -9.98 -9.10 -3.94
C THR A 133 -9.34 -9.69 -5.21
N PHE A 134 -9.60 -10.97 -5.49
CA PHE A 134 -9.24 -11.63 -6.75
C PHE A 134 -10.47 -11.86 -7.65
N SER A 135 -11.59 -11.17 -7.38
CA SER A 135 -12.77 -11.17 -8.24
C SER A 135 -12.73 -10.00 -9.21
N ASP A 136 -12.64 -10.27 -10.51
CA ASP A 136 -12.63 -9.24 -11.55
C ASP A 136 -13.91 -8.38 -11.55
N GLU A 137 -15.06 -9.00 -11.24
CA GLU A 137 -16.33 -8.29 -11.14
C GLU A 137 -16.32 -7.29 -9.97
N VAL A 138 -15.84 -7.72 -8.80
CA VAL A 138 -15.73 -6.85 -7.62
C VAL A 138 -14.69 -5.76 -7.85
N LEU A 139 -13.53 -6.07 -8.47
CA LEU A 139 -12.51 -5.09 -8.85
C LEU A 139 -13.09 -3.99 -9.73
N ALA A 140 -13.83 -4.37 -10.76
CA ALA A 140 -14.51 -3.41 -11.64
C ALA A 140 -15.55 -2.57 -10.86
N GLY A 141 -16.34 -3.21 -9.99
CA GLY A 141 -17.36 -2.56 -9.16
C GLY A 141 -16.79 -1.52 -8.19
N ILE A 142 -15.60 -1.74 -7.66
CA ILE A 142 -14.92 -0.79 -6.78
C ILE A 142 -14.05 0.25 -7.54
N GLY A 143 -14.07 0.25 -8.87
CA GLY A 143 -13.38 1.23 -9.71
C GLY A 143 -11.88 0.96 -9.89
N ARG A 144 -11.45 -0.29 -9.74
CA ARG A 144 -10.10 -0.74 -10.12
C ARG A 144 -10.09 -1.20 -11.57
N LYS A 145 -9.03 -0.87 -12.32
CA LYS A 145 -8.93 -1.15 -13.76
C LYS A 145 -8.07 -2.37 -14.09
N HIS A 146 -7.56 -3.06 -13.08
CA HIS A 146 -6.76 -4.28 -13.24
C HIS A 146 -7.61 -5.54 -12.96
N SER A 147 -7.17 -6.65 -13.48
CA SER A 147 -7.73 -7.98 -13.28
C SER A 147 -6.99 -8.77 -12.19
N ALA A 148 -7.54 -9.93 -11.82
CA ALA A 148 -6.85 -10.90 -10.97
C ALA A 148 -5.52 -11.38 -11.61
N GLN A 149 -5.50 -11.54 -12.95
CA GLN A 149 -4.27 -11.91 -13.66
C GLN A 149 -3.18 -10.83 -13.54
N ASP A 150 -3.54 -9.55 -13.64
CA ASP A 150 -2.58 -8.45 -13.47
C ASP A 150 -1.95 -8.44 -12.06
N ILE A 151 -2.69 -8.88 -11.04
CA ILE A 151 -2.17 -9.05 -9.67
C ILE A 151 -1.11 -10.16 -9.64
N LEU A 152 -1.38 -11.30 -10.27
CA LEU A 152 -0.45 -12.44 -10.35
C LEU A 152 0.83 -12.03 -11.09
N ASP A 153 0.69 -11.35 -12.22
CA ASP A 153 1.81 -10.89 -13.03
C ASP A 153 2.66 -9.85 -12.28
N CYS A 154 2.02 -8.87 -11.62
CA CYS A 154 2.71 -7.88 -10.79
C CYS A 154 3.47 -8.53 -9.63
N TYR A 155 2.89 -9.54 -8.97
CA TYR A 155 3.54 -10.29 -7.92
C TYR A 155 4.77 -11.06 -8.44
N ALA A 156 4.63 -11.74 -9.58
CA ALA A 156 5.73 -12.45 -10.21
C ALA A 156 6.87 -11.49 -10.62
N ASP A 157 6.55 -10.32 -11.18
CA ASP A 157 7.53 -9.29 -11.51
C ASP A 157 8.23 -8.73 -10.26
N ALA A 158 7.51 -8.56 -9.15
CA ALA A 158 8.10 -8.14 -7.88
C ALA A 158 9.11 -9.18 -7.36
N ARG A 159 8.75 -10.46 -7.36
CA ARG A 159 9.68 -11.54 -6.98
C ARG A 159 10.89 -11.59 -7.90
N LYS A 160 10.69 -11.44 -9.22
CA LYS A 160 11.77 -11.39 -10.21
C LYS A 160 12.70 -10.18 -10.02
N ALA A 161 12.16 -9.04 -9.58
CA ALA A 161 12.96 -7.86 -9.21
C ALA A 161 13.71 -8.04 -7.88
N GLY A 162 13.52 -9.15 -7.16
CA GLY A 162 14.22 -9.49 -5.92
C GLY A 162 13.54 -8.96 -4.64
N HIS A 163 12.25 -8.61 -4.70
CA HIS A 163 11.51 -8.28 -3.48
C HIS A 163 11.21 -9.55 -2.68
N GLU A 164 11.71 -9.59 -1.44
CA GLU A 164 11.60 -10.75 -0.53
C GLU A 164 10.54 -10.53 0.56
N ASP A 165 10.21 -9.29 0.90
CA ASP A 165 9.15 -8.94 1.85
C ASP A 165 8.01 -8.24 1.11
N ILE A 166 6.96 -9.00 0.83
CA ILE A 166 5.76 -8.53 0.14
C ILE A 166 4.55 -8.67 1.07
N ASN A 167 3.85 -7.56 1.30
CA ASN A 167 2.56 -7.56 1.95
C ASN A 167 1.45 -7.56 0.91
N MET A 168 0.36 -8.30 1.17
CA MET A 168 -0.86 -8.26 0.37
C MET A 168 -2.05 -7.85 1.22
N ASP A 169 -2.82 -6.84 0.75
CA ASP A 169 -4.04 -6.42 1.44
C ASP A 169 -5.28 -7.02 0.78
N LEU A 170 -6.16 -7.57 1.59
CA LEU A 170 -7.51 -7.99 1.22
C LEU A 170 -8.55 -7.21 2.03
N ILE A 171 -9.73 -6.99 1.45
CA ILE A 171 -10.83 -6.30 2.14
C ILE A 171 -12.04 -7.22 2.20
N ALA A 172 -12.46 -7.57 3.42
CA ALA A 172 -13.75 -8.24 3.66
C ALA A 172 -14.87 -7.21 3.62
N GLY A 173 -15.96 -7.53 2.93
CA GLY A 173 -17.16 -6.70 2.86
C GLY A 173 -17.21 -5.73 1.69
N LEU A 174 -16.40 -5.90 0.64
CA LEU A 174 -16.52 -5.10 -0.58
C LEU A 174 -17.89 -5.27 -1.23
N PRO A 175 -18.51 -4.20 -1.78
CA PRO A 175 -19.78 -4.30 -2.48
C PRO A 175 -19.73 -5.33 -3.61
N GLY A 176 -20.71 -6.22 -3.65
CA GLY A 176 -20.80 -7.28 -4.65
C GLY A 176 -19.92 -8.49 -4.39
N ASP A 177 -19.08 -8.49 -3.34
CA ASP A 177 -18.32 -9.67 -2.94
C ASP A 177 -19.21 -10.63 -2.11
N THR A 178 -18.87 -11.91 -2.11
CA THR A 178 -19.55 -12.97 -1.36
C THR A 178 -18.58 -13.65 -0.39
N VAL A 179 -19.09 -14.44 0.54
CA VAL A 179 -18.27 -15.24 1.46
C VAL A 179 -17.35 -16.19 0.68
N GLU A 180 -17.87 -16.82 -0.37
CA GLU A 180 -17.12 -17.73 -1.25
C GLU A 180 -16.09 -16.95 -2.08
N GLY A 181 -16.42 -15.75 -2.57
CA GLY A 181 -15.52 -14.87 -3.32
C GLY A 181 -14.37 -14.39 -2.46
N PHE A 182 -14.65 -14.00 -1.23
CA PHE A 182 -13.61 -13.62 -0.26
C PHE A 182 -12.73 -14.81 0.12
N GLU A 183 -13.32 -16.01 0.38
CA GLU A 183 -12.55 -17.22 0.64
C GLU A 183 -11.64 -17.57 -0.54
N HIS A 184 -12.15 -17.48 -1.79
CA HIS A 184 -11.34 -17.66 -2.98
C HIS A 184 -10.15 -16.68 -3.01
N SER A 185 -10.41 -15.39 -2.78
CA SER A 185 -9.37 -14.36 -2.74
C SER A 185 -8.32 -14.63 -1.68
N LEU A 186 -8.73 -15.10 -0.50
CA LEU A 186 -7.82 -15.47 0.58
C LEU A 186 -6.93 -16.65 0.19
N ARG A 187 -7.51 -17.70 -0.44
CA ARG A 187 -6.76 -18.86 -0.93
C ARG A 187 -5.77 -18.48 -2.04
N GLN A 188 -6.14 -17.57 -2.94
CA GLN A 188 -5.22 -17.06 -3.97
C GLN A 188 -4.04 -16.31 -3.34
N ALA A 189 -4.29 -15.45 -2.36
CA ALA A 189 -3.22 -14.75 -1.65
C ALA A 189 -2.31 -15.73 -0.91
N ILE A 190 -2.87 -16.74 -0.21
CA ILE A 190 -2.09 -17.79 0.47
C ILE A 190 -1.23 -18.58 -0.52
N ALA A 191 -1.77 -18.92 -1.69
CA ALA A 191 -1.04 -19.69 -2.71
C ALA A 191 0.15 -18.94 -3.32
N LEU A 192 0.15 -17.60 -3.29
CA LEU A 192 1.28 -16.77 -3.69
C LEU A 192 2.39 -16.73 -2.64
N ASP A 193 2.10 -17.16 -1.41
CA ASP A 193 3.03 -17.24 -0.29
C ASP A 193 3.79 -15.90 -0.03
N PRO A 194 3.05 -14.77 0.17
CA PRO A 194 3.69 -13.53 0.58
C PRO A 194 4.09 -13.61 2.06
N GLU A 195 5.06 -12.80 2.48
CA GLU A 195 5.52 -12.74 3.87
C GLU A 195 4.44 -12.19 4.81
N ASN A 196 3.49 -11.45 4.25
CA ASN A 196 2.42 -10.83 5.03
C ASN A 196 1.10 -10.75 4.24
N ILE A 197 0.01 -11.06 4.92
CA ILE A 197 -1.35 -10.83 4.42
C ILE A 197 -2.11 -9.99 5.45
N THR A 198 -2.57 -8.82 5.02
CA THR A 198 -3.41 -7.95 5.84
C THR A 198 -4.86 -8.09 5.40
N VAL A 199 -5.74 -8.44 6.32
CA VAL A 199 -7.18 -8.46 6.08
C VAL A 199 -7.82 -7.25 6.74
N HIS A 200 -8.39 -6.39 5.91
CA HIS A 200 -9.18 -5.24 6.35
C HIS A 200 -10.67 -5.58 6.32
N THR A 201 -11.41 -5.06 7.28
CA THR A 201 -12.87 -4.97 7.18
C THR A 201 -13.24 -3.65 6.53
N LEU A 202 -14.10 -3.67 5.52
CA LEU A 202 -14.58 -2.44 4.90
C LEU A 202 -15.22 -1.55 5.96
N THR A 203 -14.71 -0.34 6.08
CA THR A 203 -15.29 0.70 6.93
C THR A 203 -15.71 1.87 6.08
N LEU A 204 -17.00 2.15 6.08
CA LEU A 204 -17.56 3.22 5.29
C LEU A 204 -17.23 4.57 5.91
N LYS A 205 -16.57 5.40 5.14
CA LYS A 205 -16.27 6.80 5.51
C LYS A 205 -17.17 7.74 4.72
N ARG A 206 -17.63 8.81 5.35
CA ARG A 206 -18.52 9.82 4.72
C ARG A 206 -18.00 10.36 3.39
N ALA A 207 -16.67 10.41 3.20
CA ALA A 207 -16.04 10.89 1.98
C ALA A 207 -15.86 9.80 0.90
N SER A 208 -16.26 8.54 1.16
CA SER A 208 -16.21 7.47 0.16
C SER A 208 -17.37 7.57 -0.82
N ARG A 209 -17.15 7.18 -2.09
CA ARG A 209 -18.20 7.17 -3.10
C ARG A 209 -19.31 6.18 -2.79
N ILE A 210 -18.99 5.06 -2.14
CA ILE A 210 -20.01 4.09 -1.69
C ILE A 210 -21.09 4.78 -0.88
N VAL A 211 -20.71 5.60 0.10
CA VAL A 211 -21.68 6.34 0.93
C VAL A 211 -22.36 7.46 0.16
N MET A 212 -21.61 8.17 -0.70
CA MET A 212 -22.17 9.29 -1.48
C MET A 212 -23.16 8.85 -2.57
N GLU A 213 -22.95 7.64 -3.12
CA GLU A 213 -23.77 7.07 -4.21
C GLU A 213 -24.78 6.04 -3.72
N ASP A 214 -24.91 5.86 -2.39
CA ASP A 214 -25.85 4.91 -1.74
C ASP A 214 -25.74 3.50 -2.32
N GLN A 215 -24.49 3.06 -2.56
CA GLN A 215 -24.23 1.71 -3.07
C GLN A 215 -24.62 0.67 -2.02
N LYS A 216 -25.18 -0.46 -2.47
CA LYS A 216 -25.59 -1.54 -1.59
C LYS A 216 -24.38 -2.11 -0.83
N GLU A 217 -24.46 -2.12 0.47
CA GLU A 217 -23.48 -2.71 1.38
C GLU A 217 -23.74 -4.21 1.53
N ASN A 218 -22.70 -4.97 1.91
CA ASN A 218 -22.87 -6.33 2.37
C ASN A 218 -23.49 -6.34 3.78
N ASP A 219 -24.28 -7.36 4.08
CA ASP A 219 -24.82 -7.56 5.41
C ASP A 219 -23.67 -7.78 6.41
N TYR A 220 -23.87 -7.32 7.65
CA TYR A 220 -22.92 -7.57 8.73
C TYR A 220 -22.67 -9.06 8.96
N ALA A 221 -23.69 -9.91 8.78
CA ALA A 221 -23.55 -11.36 8.90
C ALA A 221 -22.60 -11.93 7.83
N ASP A 222 -22.66 -11.43 6.58
CA ASP A 222 -21.76 -11.84 5.50
C ASP A 222 -20.32 -11.44 5.80
N VAL A 223 -20.11 -10.21 6.29
CA VAL A 223 -18.77 -9.74 6.69
C VAL A 223 -18.19 -10.57 7.83
N ALA A 224 -19.01 -10.92 8.83
CA ALA A 224 -18.59 -11.80 9.92
C ALA A 224 -18.18 -13.19 9.39
N ALA A 225 -18.98 -13.78 8.49
CA ALA A 225 -18.67 -15.05 7.87
C ALA A 225 -17.41 -15.01 6.99
N MET A 226 -17.16 -13.88 6.28
CA MET A 226 -15.89 -13.65 5.57
C MET A 226 -14.71 -13.66 6.54
N LEU A 227 -14.81 -12.96 7.67
CA LEU A 227 -13.74 -12.90 8.67
C LEU A 227 -13.48 -14.25 9.33
N GLU A 228 -14.49 -15.11 9.49
CA GLU A 228 -14.31 -16.48 9.97
C GLU A 228 -13.39 -17.29 9.03
N LYS A 229 -13.38 -17.01 7.72
CA LYS A 229 -12.48 -17.66 6.76
C LYS A 229 -11.00 -17.36 7.02
N CYS A 230 -10.68 -16.34 7.80
CA CYS A 230 -9.29 -16.01 8.15
C CYS A 230 -8.57 -17.11 8.95
N HIS A 231 -9.29 -18.14 9.47
CA HIS A 231 -8.64 -19.33 10.04
C HIS A 231 -7.71 -20.02 9.03
N LEU A 232 -8.01 -19.94 7.73
CA LEU A 232 -7.17 -20.47 6.65
C LEU A 232 -5.74 -19.91 6.68
N LEU A 233 -5.55 -18.68 7.13
CA LEU A 233 -4.21 -18.10 7.31
C LEU A 233 -3.42 -18.87 8.38
N ALA A 234 -4.05 -19.19 9.51
CA ALA A 234 -3.40 -19.97 10.56
C ALA A 234 -3.09 -21.40 10.11
N GLU A 235 -4.00 -22.03 9.34
CA GLU A 235 -3.78 -23.35 8.73
C GLU A 235 -2.61 -23.34 7.74
N ALA A 236 -2.42 -22.23 7.01
CA ALA A 236 -1.29 -22.01 6.09
C ALA A 236 0.02 -21.60 6.81
N GLY A 237 0.02 -21.51 8.15
CA GLY A 237 1.20 -21.20 8.96
C GLY A 237 1.42 -19.72 9.27
N TYR A 238 0.55 -18.82 8.80
CA TYR A 238 0.62 -17.41 9.18
C TYR A 238 0.26 -17.21 10.65
N ARG A 239 0.94 -16.26 11.29
CA ARG A 239 0.68 -15.91 12.69
C ARG A 239 0.20 -14.47 12.79
N PRO A 240 -0.91 -14.20 13.53
CA PRO A 240 -1.35 -12.83 13.75
C PRO A 240 -0.32 -12.09 14.60
N TYR A 241 0.11 -10.92 14.14
CA TYR A 241 1.07 -10.07 14.88
C TYR A 241 0.51 -8.67 15.14
N TYR A 242 -0.55 -8.26 14.44
CA TYR A 242 -1.16 -6.96 14.61
C TYR A 242 -2.68 -7.05 14.49
N LEU A 243 -3.37 -6.40 15.41
CA LEU A 243 -4.83 -6.25 15.37
C LEU A 243 -5.16 -4.80 15.70
N TYR A 244 -5.91 -4.13 14.82
CA TYR A 244 -6.42 -2.80 15.11
C TYR A 244 -7.94 -2.76 14.96
N ARG A 245 -8.56 -1.95 15.81
CA ARG A 245 -9.99 -1.67 15.71
C ARG A 245 -10.19 -0.35 14.97
N GLN A 246 -10.88 -0.39 13.85
CA GLN A 246 -11.34 0.83 13.23
C GLN A 246 -12.45 1.46 14.11
N LYS A 247 -12.31 2.76 14.36
CA LYS A 247 -13.37 3.54 15.00
C LYS A 247 -14.22 4.16 13.90
N ASN A 248 -15.53 3.91 13.96
CA ASN A 248 -16.50 4.58 13.10
C ASN A 248 -16.66 6.05 13.53
#